data_80c0d64fa685d21450dbf119f156d2f9
#
_entry.id   80c0d64fa685d21450dbf119f156d2f9
#
_cell.length_a   1.000
_cell.length_b   1.000
_cell.length_c   1.000
_cell.angle_alpha   90.00
_cell.angle_beta   90.00
_cell.angle_gamma   90.00
#
_symmetry.space_group_name_H-M   'P 1'
#
loop_
_entity.id
_entity.type
_entity.pdbx_description
1 polymer ?
#
loop_
_entity_poly.entity_id
_entity_poly.type
_entity_poly.pdbx_seq_one_letter_code
_entity_poly.pdbx_strand_id
1 'polypeptide(L)'
;MNRRSGTDTTSSGPSTSRIAPILIAVGARIKQCRHAVDKSQEALAFEARVDRTYISSIERGIANPSVETLANICYALDVTLAELFGPMDGVSLKPTGARRTNGASPRRV
;
A
#
# COMPACT_ATOMS: atom_id res chain seq x y z
N MET A 1 9.44 18.90 -20.98
CA MET A 1 9.38 18.72 -20.92
C MET A 1 9.12 18.53 -20.45
N ASN A 2 8.88 18.42 -20.15
CA ASN A 2 8.46 18.09 -19.74
C ASN A 2 8.09 17.94 -19.18
N ARG A 3 7.86 17.84 -18.94
CA ARG A 3 7.46 17.60 -18.45
C ARG A 3 6.99 17.57 -17.98
N ARG A 4 6.77 17.61 -17.78
CA ARG A 4 6.27 17.48 -17.34
C ARG A 4 5.79 17.66 -16.92
N SER A 5 5.75 17.88 -16.94
CA SER A 5 5.19 17.84 -16.63
C SER A 5 4.69 17.93 -16.15
N GLY A 6 4.53 18.09 -16.31
CA GLY A 6 3.83 17.77 -16.03
C GLY A 6 3.33 17.94 -15.37
N THR A 7 3.25 18.03 -15.41
CA THR A 7 2.71 17.94 -15.02
C THR A 7 2.15 18.06 -14.49
N ASP A 8 1.89 18.04 -14.43
CA ASP A 8 1.33 17.89 -14.09
C ASP A 8 0.69 17.99 -13.60
N THR A 9 0.46 18.03 -13.61
CA THR A 9 -0.05 17.99 -13.31
C THR A 9 -0.76 18.11 -12.89
N THR A 10 -1.05 18.09 -12.94
CA THR A 10 -1.63 18.09 -12.68
C THR A 10 -2.38 18.00 -12.33
N SER A 11 -2.70 17.86 -12.45
CA SER A 11 -3.37 17.67 -12.12
C SER A 11 -3.94 17.40 -11.70
N SER A 12 -4.16 17.08 -11.79
CA SER A 12 -4.76 16.75 -11.40
C SER A 12 -4.80 16.62 -10.38
N GLY A 13 -4.63 16.71 -10.21
CA GLY A 13 -4.57 16.93 -8.96
C GLY A 13 -5.27 16.13 -7.94
N PRO A 14 -6.52 16.08 -7.86
CA PRO A 14 -7.17 15.41 -6.73
C PRO A 14 -6.83 13.93 -6.65
N SER A 15 -6.67 13.27 -7.74
CA SER A 15 -6.40 11.86 -7.68
C SER A 15 -5.06 11.56 -7.06
N THR A 16 -4.07 12.40 -7.30
CA THR A 16 -2.78 12.20 -6.70
C THR A 16 -2.82 12.40 -5.20
N SER A 17 -3.60 13.34 -4.76
CA SER A 17 -3.64 13.63 -3.33
C SER A 17 -4.29 12.50 -2.54
N ARG A 18 -4.93 11.57 -3.21
CA ARG A 18 -5.57 10.47 -2.53
C ARG A 18 -4.65 9.30 -2.29
N ILE A 19 -3.48 9.27 -2.91
CA ILE A 19 -2.55 8.19 -2.68
C ILE A 19 -1.86 8.45 -1.36
N ALA A 20 -2.17 7.61 -0.39
CA ALA A 20 -1.64 7.80 0.96
C ALA A 20 -0.20 7.35 1.04
N PRO A 21 0.65 8.13 1.70
CA PRO A 21 2.04 7.70 1.88
C PRO A 21 2.18 6.33 2.50
N ILE A 22 1.27 5.97 3.41
CA ILE A 22 1.35 4.66 4.04
C ILE A 22 1.15 3.53 3.02
N LEU A 23 0.28 3.73 2.03
CA LEU A 23 0.05 2.70 1.02
C LEU A 23 1.28 2.53 0.13
N ILE A 24 1.93 3.63 -0.20
CA ILE A 24 3.16 3.56 -0.99
C ILE A 24 4.23 2.82 -0.22
N ALA A 25 4.36 3.13 1.07
CA ALA A 25 5.38 2.51 1.91
C ALA A 25 5.10 1.01 2.10
N VAL A 26 3.85 0.64 2.33
CA VAL A 26 3.49 -0.76 2.49
C VAL A 26 3.77 -1.51 1.19
N GLY A 27 3.38 -0.93 0.05
CA GLY A 27 3.62 -1.58 -1.23
C GLY A 27 5.10 -1.79 -1.51
N ALA A 28 5.91 -0.78 -1.23
CA ALA A 28 7.35 -0.89 -1.42
C ALA A 28 7.96 -1.95 -0.50
N ARG A 29 7.45 -2.00 0.73
CA ARG A 29 7.95 -2.97 1.68
C ARG A 29 7.61 -4.41 1.26
N ILE A 30 6.39 -4.61 0.79
CA ILE A 30 5.99 -5.93 0.29
C ILE A 30 6.87 -6.34 -0.89
N LYS A 31 7.08 -5.42 -1.81
CA LYS A 31 7.92 -5.70 -2.97
C LYS A 31 9.34 -6.06 -2.53
N GLN A 32 9.87 -5.35 -1.56
CA GLN A 32 11.20 -5.63 -1.04
C GLN A 32 11.28 -7.03 -0.42
N CYS A 33 10.29 -7.38 0.39
CA CYS A 33 10.25 -8.70 1.01
C CYS A 33 10.08 -9.80 -0.04
N ARG A 34 9.29 -9.52 -1.07
CA ARG A 34 9.07 -10.49 -2.14
C ARG A 34 10.36 -10.76 -2.89
N HIS A 35 11.10 -9.71 -3.22
CA HIS A 35 12.38 -9.88 -3.91
C HIS A 35 13.40 -10.59 -3.03
N ALA A 36 13.34 -10.36 -1.73
CA ALA A 36 14.28 -11.00 -0.82
C ALA A 36 14.13 -12.52 -0.80
N VAL A 37 12.94 -13.02 -1.08
CA VAL A 37 12.71 -14.46 -1.16
C VAL A 37 12.55 -14.94 -2.60
N ASP A 38 12.88 -14.08 -3.54
CA ASP A 38 12.94 -14.42 -4.96
C ASP A 38 11.62 -14.95 -5.51
N LYS A 39 10.52 -14.30 -5.14
CA LYS A 39 9.21 -14.68 -5.64
C LYS A 39 8.70 -13.68 -6.66
N SER A 40 8.00 -14.20 -7.66
CA SER A 40 7.31 -13.34 -8.60
C SER A 40 6.02 -12.81 -7.98
N GLN A 41 5.45 -11.78 -8.58
CA GLN A 41 4.14 -11.30 -8.16
C GLN A 41 3.10 -12.41 -8.28
N GLU A 42 3.22 -13.20 -9.33
CA GLU A 42 2.27 -14.29 -9.56
C GLU A 42 2.36 -15.34 -8.48
N ALA A 43 3.57 -15.72 -8.10
CA ALA A 43 3.76 -16.71 -7.04
C ALA A 43 3.23 -16.20 -5.72
N LEU A 44 3.52 -14.94 -5.40
CA LEU A 44 3.02 -14.36 -4.17
C LEU A 44 1.50 -14.32 -4.17
N ALA A 45 0.90 -13.89 -5.28
CA ALA A 45 -0.55 -13.81 -5.37
C ALA A 45 -1.19 -15.17 -5.16
N PHE A 46 -0.63 -16.18 -5.78
CA PHE A 46 -1.16 -17.53 -5.63
C PHE A 46 -1.13 -17.99 -4.17
N GLU A 47 0.00 -17.78 -3.52
CA GLU A 47 0.15 -18.23 -2.14
C GLU A 47 -0.67 -17.40 -1.17
N ALA A 48 -0.84 -16.12 -1.46
CA ALA A 48 -1.62 -15.23 -0.61
C ALA A 48 -3.12 -15.27 -0.94
N ARG A 49 -3.50 -16.04 -1.96
CA ARG A 49 -4.89 -16.22 -2.37
C ARG A 49 -5.55 -14.96 -2.86
N VAL A 50 -4.82 -14.18 -3.62
CA VAL A 50 -5.35 -12.98 -4.26
C VAL A 50 -4.92 -12.97 -5.72
N ASP A 51 -5.50 -12.08 -6.50
CA ASP A 51 -5.14 -11.94 -7.91
C ASP A 51 -3.79 -11.26 -8.05
N ARG A 52 -3.06 -11.64 -9.09
CA ARG A 52 -1.78 -11.00 -9.36
C ARG A 52 -1.94 -9.50 -9.61
N THR A 53 -3.00 -9.10 -10.28
CA THR A 53 -3.25 -7.67 -10.50
C THR A 53 -3.41 -6.93 -9.19
N TYR A 54 -4.00 -7.57 -8.20
CA TYR A 54 -4.16 -6.96 -6.89
C TYR A 54 -2.80 -6.80 -6.21
N ILE A 55 -1.94 -7.82 -6.27
CA ILE A 55 -0.59 -7.69 -5.75
C ILE A 55 0.14 -6.54 -6.43
N SER A 56 0.02 -6.44 -7.74
CA SER A 56 0.65 -5.34 -8.47
C SER A 56 0.16 -3.98 -7.98
N SER A 57 -1.15 -3.86 -7.78
CA SER A 57 -1.73 -2.61 -7.30
C SER A 57 -1.28 -2.28 -5.89
N ILE A 58 -1.16 -3.29 -5.04
CA ILE A 58 -0.67 -3.08 -3.67
C ILE A 58 0.78 -2.59 -3.71
N GLU A 59 1.60 -3.24 -4.52
CA GLU A 59 3.03 -2.87 -4.58
C GLU A 59 3.24 -1.48 -5.15
N ARG A 60 2.31 -1.01 -5.98
CA ARG A 60 2.39 0.35 -6.52
C ARG A 60 1.79 1.39 -5.58
N GLY A 61 1.20 0.96 -4.49
CA GLY A 61 0.66 1.88 -3.52
C GLY A 61 -0.70 2.43 -3.87
N ILE A 62 -1.40 1.82 -4.83
CA ILE A 62 -2.70 2.32 -5.25
C ILE A 62 -3.86 1.48 -4.73
N ALA A 63 -3.57 0.36 -4.09
CA ALA A 63 -4.61 -0.44 -3.46
C ALA A 63 -4.40 -0.41 -1.96
N ASN A 64 -5.49 -0.51 -1.24
CA ASN A 64 -5.48 -0.47 0.22
C ASN A 64 -5.87 -1.86 0.73
N PRO A 65 -4.90 -2.74 0.97
CA PRO A 65 -5.22 -4.09 1.39
C PRO A 65 -5.76 -4.11 2.81
N SER A 66 -6.66 -5.03 3.06
CA SER A 66 -7.14 -5.24 4.41
C SER A 66 -6.03 -5.87 5.24
N VAL A 67 -6.21 -5.82 6.56
CA VAL A 67 -5.27 -6.48 7.46
C VAL A 67 -5.21 -7.97 7.18
N GLU A 68 -6.35 -8.55 6.85
CA GLU A 68 -6.41 -9.96 6.54
C GLU A 68 -5.58 -10.29 5.29
N THR A 69 -5.71 -9.46 4.27
CA THR A 69 -4.90 -9.63 3.06
C THR A 69 -3.41 -9.48 3.38
N LEU A 70 -3.08 -8.50 4.21
CA LEU A 70 -1.68 -8.33 4.62
C LEU A 70 -1.16 -9.54 5.37
N ALA A 71 -1.99 -10.14 6.22
CA ALA A 71 -1.60 -11.33 6.94
C ALA A 71 -1.31 -12.48 5.98
N ASN A 72 -2.16 -12.63 4.96
CA ASN A 72 -1.94 -13.67 3.95
C ASN A 72 -0.64 -13.44 3.18
N ILE A 73 -0.38 -12.18 2.85
CA ILE A 73 0.85 -11.83 2.14
C ILE A 73 2.07 -12.12 3.02
N CYS A 74 1.99 -11.74 4.29
CA CYS A 74 3.10 -11.99 5.21
C CYS A 74 3.35 -13.47 5.36
N TYR A 75 2.28 -14.26 5.45
CA TYR A 75 2.44 -15.70 5.54
C TYR A 75 3.18 -16.24 4.30
N ALA A 76 2.78 -15.78 3.13
CA ALA A 76 3.40 -16.22 1.88
C ALA A 76 4.86 -15.78 1.79
N LEU A 77 5.21 -14.66 2.42
CA LEU A 77 6.57 -14.14 2.39
C LEU A 77 7.41 -14.63 3.57
N ASP A 78 6.78 -15.38 4.48
CA ASP A 78 7.46 -15.89 5.67
C ASP A 78 8.01 -14.78 6.55
N VAL A 79 7.22 -13.73 6.71
CA VAL A 79 7.55 -12.65 7.64
C VAL A 79 6.35 -12.41 8.54
N THR A 80 6.60 -11.79 9.68
CA THR A 80 5.53 -11.37 10.56
C THR A 80 5.04 -9.98 10.14
N LEU A 81 3.86 -9.61 10.63
CA LEU A 81 3.38 -8.25 10.41
C LEU A 81 4.34 -7.23 11.00
N ALA A 82 4.91 -7.54 12.16
CA ALA A 82 5.87 -6.64 12.77
C ALA A 82 7.10 -6.47 11.89
N GLU A 83 7.57 -7.56 11.29
CA GLU A 83 8.73 -7.48 10.41
C GLU A 83 8.40 -6.68 9.14
N LEU A 84 7.19 -6.83 8.65
CA LEU A 84 6.79 -6.08 7.48
C LEU A 84 6.80 -4.58 7.75
N PHE A 85 6.23 -4.17 8.88
CA PHE A 85 6.05 -2.76 9.18
C PHE A 85 7.24 -2.12 9.88
N GLY A 86 8.14 -2.90 10.45
CA GLY A 86 9.25 -2.36 11.23
C GLY A 86 10.04 -1.27 10.53
N PRO A 87 10.48 -1.50 9.29
CA PRO A 87 11.29 -0.49 8.60
C PRO A 87 10.53 0.77 8.17
N MET A 88 9.26 0.88 8.52
CA MET A 88 8.42 1.98 8.06
C MET A 88 8.26 3.08 9.08
N ASP A 89 9.19 3.22 9.99
CA ASP A 89 9.09 4.17 11.09
C ASP A 89 8.90 5.62 10.66
N GLY A 90 9.47 6.02 9.56
CA GLY A 90 9.41 7.41 9.13
C GLY A 90 8.17 7.78 8.33
N VAL A 91 7.23 6.86 8.17
CA VAL A 91 6.08 7.13 7.32
C VAL A 91 5.08 8.03 8.02
N SER A 92 4.59 9.01 7.28
CA SER A 92 3.61 9.93 7.84
C SER A 92 2.31 9.21 8.14
N LEU A 93 1.79 9.45 9.32
CA LEU A 93 0.51 8.88 9.73
C LEU A 93 -0.59 9.93 9.81
N LYS A 94 -0.37 11.07 9.19
CA LYS A 94 -1.40 12.09 9.15
C LYS A 94 -2.61 11.57 8.39
N PRO A 95 -3.81 11.92 8.82
CA PRO A 95 -5.01 11.51 8.09
C PRO A 95 -4.95 11.97 6.64
N THR A 96 -5.46 11.16 5.76
CA THR A 96 -5.50 11.47 4.35
C THR A 96 -6.95 11.40 3.87
N GLY A 97 -7.23 12.13 2.81
CA GLY A 97 -8.55 12.12 2.22
C GLY A 97 -9.54 12.93 3.01
N ALA A 98 -10.78 12.90 2.56
CA ALA A 98 -11.85 13.65 3.18
C ALA A 98 -12.28 12.96 4.46
N ARG A 99 -12.76 13.76 5.38
CA ARG A 99 -13.31 13.21 6.61
C ARG A 99 -14.50 12.33 6.30
N ARG A 100 -14.53 11.18 6.93
CA ARG A 100 -15.66 10.31 6.76
C ARG A 100 -16.82 10.72 7.63
N THR A 101 -18.00 10.57 7.09
CA THR A 101 -19.20 10.90 7.84
C THR A 101 -20.09 9.69 7.86
N ASN A 102 -19.61 8.63 8.37
CA ASN A 102 -20.35 7.39 8.33
C ASN A 102 -21.25 7.21 9.54
N GLY A 103 -21.63 8.28 10.14
CA GLY A 103 -22.57 8.24 11.22
C GLY A 103 -21.95 8.04 12.56
N ALA A 104 -20.88 7.36 12.66
CA ALA A 104 -20.27 7.18 13.94
C ALA A 104 -19.54 8.43 14.31
N SER A 105 -19.80 8.90 15.47
CA SER A 105 -19.09 10.03 15.94
C SER A 105 -17.74 9.62 16.38
N PRO A 106 -16.82 10.16 15.83
CA PRO A 106 -15.51 9.75 16.21
C PRO A 106 -15.15 10.30 17.52
N ARG A 107 -14.91 9.86 18.24
CA ARG A 107 -14.55 10.29 19.22
C ARG A 107 -13.44 10.02 19.51
N ARG A 108 -12.83 10.31 19.71
CA ARG A 108 -11.88 10.14 19.94
C ARG A 108 -11.62 10.25 21.01
N VAL A 109 -11.32 9.93 21.51
CA VAL A 109 -11.06 9.95 22.54
C VAL A 109 -10.29 10.10 22.92
#